data_68981de7a9faed9a133eb8ff00e6b5d8
#
_entry.id   68981de7a9faed9a133eb8ff00e6b5d8
#
_cell.length_a   1.000
_cell.length_b   1.000
_cell.length_c   1.000
_cell.angle_alpha   90.00
_cell.angle_beta   90.00
_cell.angle_gamma   90.00
#
_symmetry.space_group_name_H-M   'P 1'
#
loop_
_entity.id
_entity.type
_entity.pdbx_description
1 polymer ?
#
loop_
_entity_poly.entity_id
_entity_poly.type
_entity_poly.pdbx_seq_one_letter_code
_entity_poly.pdbx_strand_id
1 'polypeptide(L)'
;MKNRFMLAPLTNSQSHEDGLMSDEEFHWLTMRAKGGFGLTMTCASHVQAIGKGFPGQMGVFSDLHSEGLSRLAKEIKSHDSVAIVQLHHAGMRSPKELIGEDPVCPSYNEEFSARALTLEEVHQLRDDFIEAAIRSEKAGFDGVELHGAHGYVLCQFLSHEVNLRTDEYGGSLENRSRLLNEIIDGIRANCREDFMLGVRLSSERFGILLGESKELAQSLMTSGKIDFLDMSLWDVFKEPQEEEFKGKTLIEHFVELERGNARLGVAGNIRTPQDATRAMEEGVDWVMIGRGAILHHNFPLLYEDNPEFTPSEIPVTADYLANEGLSKKFIDYMSNWGFVEKA
;
A
#
# COMPACT_ATOMS: atom_id res chain seq x y z
N MET A 1 -4.83 8.16 15.68
CA MET A 1 -4.32 6.77 15.92
C MET A 1 -3.99 6.61 17.41
N LYS A 2 -4.29 5.44 17.98
CA LYS A 2 -3.99 5.12 19.40
C LYS A 2 -2.50 4.86 19.67
N ASN A 3 -1.71 4.50 18.63
CA ASN A 3 -0.27 4.30 18.69
C ASN A 3 0.37 4.55 17.31
N ARG A 4 1.67 4.32 17.18
CA ARG A 4 2.48 4.56 15.96
C ARG A 4 2.70 3.30 15.12
N PHE A 5 1.86 2.28 15.24
CA PHE A 5 1.92 1.03 14.48
C PHE A 5 0.78 0.97 13.47
N MET A 6 1.15 0.78 12.22
CA MET A 6 0.24 0.58 11.11
C MET A 6 0.42 -0.83 10.55
N LEU A 7 -0.69 -1.54 10.30
CA LEU A 7 -0.65 -2.77 9.53
C LEU A 7 -0.33 -2.43 8.07
N ALA A 8 0.81 -2.91 7.58
CA ALA A 8 1.14 -2.75 6.17
C ALA A 8 0.13 -3.51 5.29
N PRO A 9 -0.26 -2.95 4.14
CA PRO A 9 -1.07 -3.68 3.16
C PRO A 9 -0.28 -4.86 2.61
N LEU A 10 -0.81 -6.06 2.82
CA LEU A 10 -0.13 -7.32 2.48
C LEU A 10 -0.96 -8.13 1.49
N THR A 11 -0.32 -8.64 0.44
CA THR A 11 -0.90 -9.68 -0.42
C THR A 11 -1.16 -10.94 0.41
N ASN A 12 -2.41 -11.36 0.47
CA ASN A 12 -2.85 -12.51 1.27
C ASN A 12 -3.68 -13.53 0.49
N SER A 13 -4.18 -13.13 -0.70
CA SER A 13 -4.93 -14.00 -1.64
C SER A 13 -6.17 -14.65 -1.02
N GLN A 14 -6.81 -14.00 -0.04
CA GLN A 14 -7.89 -14.61 0.75
C GLN A 14 -9.28 -14.28 0.26
N SER A 15 -9.49 -13.16 -0.44
CA SER A 15 -10.81 -12.77 -0.97
C SER A 15 -11.30 -13.71 -2.08
N HIS A 16 -12.56 -13.55 -2.51
CA HIS A 16 -13.14 -14.33 -3.59
C HIS A 16 -12.59 -13.91 -4.97
N GLU A 17 -12.79 -14.74 -5.97
CA GLU A 17 -12.26 -14.48 -7.33
C GLU A 17 -12.88 -13.26 -7.99
N ASP A 18 -14.10 -12.89 -7.64
CA ASP A 18 -14.79 -11.68 -8.08
C ASP A 18 -14.42 -10.42 -7.27
N GLY A 19 -13.50 -10.55 -6.32
CA GLY A 19 -13.04 -9.47 -5.44
C GLY A 19 -13.94 -9.23 -4.23
N LEU A 20 -15.01 -10.00 -4.05
CA LEU A 20 -15.82 -9.93 -2.83
C LEU A 20 -14.99 -10.40 -1.62
N MET A 21 -15.18 -9.70 -0.51
CA MET A 21 -14.50 -10.05 0.74
C MET A 21 -14.93 -11.41 1.26
N SER A 22 -13.96 -12.28 1.56
CA SER A 22 -14.21 -13.55 2.24
C SER A 22 -14.22 -13.37 3.77
N ASP A 23 -14.70 -14.37 4.48
CA ASP A 23 -14.60 -14.41 5.95
C ASP A 23 -13.13 -14.55 6.42
N GLU A 24 -12.26 -15.18 5.64
CA GLU A 24 -10.83 -15.28 5.91
C GLU A 24 -10.13 -13.92 5.82
N GLU A 25 -10.40 -13.12 4.78
CA GLU A 25 -9.87 -11.75 4.65
C GLU A 25 -10.39 -10.87 5.79
N PHE A 26 -11.68 -10.94 6.09
CA PHE A 26 -12.29 -10.22 7.20
C PHE A 26 -11.62 -10.60 8.53
N HIS A 27 -11.46 -11.90 8.80
CA HIS A 27 -10.83 -12.39 10.03
C HIS A 27 -9.37 -11.90 10.16
N TRP A 28 -8.59 -12.00 9.09
CA TRP A 28 -7.21 -11.55 9.04
C TRP A 28 -7.06 -10.08 9.45
N LEU A 29 -7.84 -9.19 8.84
CA LEU A 29 -7.74 -7.75 9.07
C LEU A 29 -8.26 -7.36 10.46
N THR A 30 -9.40 -7.91 10.87
CA THR A 30 -10.01 -7.60 12.17
C THR A 30 -9.20 -8.12 13.34
N MET A 31 -8.54 -9.26 13.18
CA MET A 31 -7.64 -9.80 14.19
C MET A 31 -6.45 -8.86 14.48
N ARG A 32 -5.93 -8.16 13.46
CA ARG A 32 -4.86 -7.14 13.63
C ARG A 32 -5.37 -5.86 14.29
N ALA A 33 -6.55 -5.40 13.91
CA ALA A 33 -7.19 -4.27 14.60
C ALA A 33 -7.38 -4.55 16.10
N LYS A 34 -7.90 -5.74 16.44
CA LYS A 34 -8.01 -6.24 17.81
C LYS A 34 -6.64 -6.43 18.48
N GLY A 35 -5.62 -6.83 17.72
CA GLY A 35 -4.25 -6.97 18.16
C GLY A 35 -3.49 -5.67 18.40
N GLY A 36 -4.17 -4.53 18.34
CA GLY A 36 -3.65 -3.25 18.80
C GLY A 36 -3.10 -2.34 17.72
N PHE A 37 -3.13 -2.71 16.44
CA PHE A 37 -2.71 -1.78 15.38
C PHE A 37 -3.52 -0.49 15.42
N GLY A 38 -2.84 0.66 15.45
CA GLY A 38 -3.46 1.98 15.50
C GLY A 38 -4.09 2.38 14.18
N LEU A 39 -3.57 1.82 13.06
CA LEU A 39 -4.16 1.90 11.72
C LEU A 39 -4.12 0.51 11.07
N THR A 40 -5.27 0.06 10.59
CA THR A 40 -5.41 -1.19 9.84
C THR A 40 -5.74 -0.85 8.39
N MET A 41 -4.80 -1.14 7.49
CA MET A 41 -4.98 -0.96 6.06
C MET A 41 -5.37 -2.29 5.42
N THR A 42 -6.30 -2.25 4.46
CA THR A 42 -6.66 -3.42 3.66
C THR A 42 -5.47 -3.91 2.84
N CYS A 43 -5.54 -5.10 2.27
CA CYS A 43 -4.65 -5.44 1.16
C CYS A 43 -4.87 -4.46 -0.01
N ALA A 44 -3.96 -4.48 -0.99
CA ALA A 44 -4.12 -3.72 -2.23
C ALA A 44 -5.45 -4.08 -2.91
N SER A 45 -6.41 -3.14 -2.96
CA SER A 45 -7.77 -3.36 -3.44
C SER A 45 -7.94 -2.76 -4.83
N HIS A 46 -8.27 -3.60 -5.83
CA HIS A 46 -8.24 -3.14 -7.22
C HIS A 46 -9.46 -2.28 -7.59
N VAL A 47 -9.18 -1.16 -8.29
CA VAL A 47 -10.17 -0.13 -8.67
C VAL A 47 -10.80 -0.36 -10.05
N GLN A 48 -10.29 -1.31 -10.82
CA GLN A 48 -10.86 -1.80 -12.08
C GLN A 48 -10.74 -3.33 -12.12
N ALA A 49 -11.64 -4.02 -12.81
CA ALA A 49 -11.55 -5.48 -12.96
C ALA A 49 -10.24 -5.91 -13.61
N ILE A 50 -9.77 -5.17 -14.63
CA ILE A 50 -8.49 -5.39 -15.33
C ILE A 50 -7.25 -4.99 -14.50
N GLY A 51 -7.46 -4.34 -13.37
CA GLY A 51 -6.41 -3.95 -12.42
C GLY A 51 -6.04 -5.02 -11.40
N LYS A 52 -6.67 -6.20 -11.46
CA LYS A 52 -6.39 -7.32 -10.56
C LYS A 52 -4.97 -7.84 -10.74
N GLY A 53 -4.19 -7.90 -9.66
CA GLY A 53 -2.78 -8.29 -9.68
C GLY A 53 -2.48 -9.72 -9.21
N PHE A 54 -3.42 -10.36 -8.50
CA PHE A 54 -3.23 -11.72 -7.96
C PHE A 54 -4.58 -12.39 -7.66
N PRO A 55 -4.62 -13.74 -7.62
CA PRO A 55 -5.83 -14.49 -7.25
C PRO A 55 -6.31 -14.10 -5.85
N GLY A 56 -7.62 -14.02 -5.64
CA GLY A 56 -8.19 -13.69 -4.33
C GLY A 56 -7.86 -12.27 -3.84
N GLN A 57 -7.59 -11.34 -4.74
CA GLN A 57 -7.41 -9.94 -4.41
C GLN A 57 -8.77 -9.27 -4.15
N MET A 58 -8.86 -8.50 -3.07
CA MET A 58 -10.05 -7.71 -2.75
C MET A 58 -10.29 -6.63 -3.80
N GLY A 59 -11.54 -6.44 -4.20
CA GLY A 59 -11.98 -5.41 -5.13
C GLY A 59 -12.66 -4.24 -4.42
N VAL A 60 -12.64 -3.08 -5.10
CA VAL A 60 -13.37 -1.87 -4.68
C VAL A 60 -13.97 -1.16 -5.90
N PHE A 61 -13.99 -1.84 -7.05
CA PHE A 61 -14.36 -1.28 -8.36
C PHE A 61 -15.85 -1.24 -8.65
N SER A 62 -16.70 -1.83 -7.82
CA SER A 62 -18.16 -1.81 -8.00
C SER A 62 -18.89 -1.80 -6.67
N ASP A 63 -20.17 -1.43 -6.71
CA ASP A 63 -21.04 -1.37 -5.52
C ASP A 63 -21.32 -2.76 -4.90
N LEU A 64 -21.07 -3.84 -5.64
CA LEU A 64 -21.14 -5.21 -5.11
C LEU A 64 -20.17 -5.44 -3.91
N HIS A 65 -19.09 -4.69 -3.83
CA HIS A 65 -18.10 -4.79 -2.75
C HIS A 65 -18.54 -4.05 -1.47
N SER A 66 -19.53 -3.15 -1.56
CA SER A 66 -19.88 -2.19 -0.49
C SER A 66 -20.31 -2.85 0.81
N GLU A 67 -21.02 -3.97 0.77
CA GLU A 67 -21.49 -4.68 1.97
C GLU A 67 -20.31 -5.23 2.77
N GLY A 68 -19.40 -5.95 2.11
CA GLY A 68 -18.18 -6.49 2.75
C GLY A 68 -17.28 -5.39 3.30
N LEU A 69 -17.07 -4.33 2.51
CA LEU A 69 -16.30 -3.16 2.92
C LEU A 69 -16.90 -2.48 4.16
N SER A 70 -18.23 -2.29 4.20
CA SER A 70 -18.91 -1.67 5.36
C SER A 70 -18.81 -2.52 6.61
N ARG A 71 -18.96 -3.84 6.48
CA ARG A 71 -18.75 -4.80 7.57
C ARG A 71 -17.33 -4.68 8.12
N LEU A 72 -16.33 -4.60 7.25
CA LEU A 72 -14.92 -4.51 7.64
C LEU A 72 -14.60 -3.18 8.34
N ALA A 73 -14.98 -2.05 7.74
CA ALA A 73 -14.75 -0.73 8.31
C ALA A 73 -15.32 -0.61 9.73
N LYS A 74 -16.56 -1.07 9.91
CA LYS A 74 -17.23 -1.07 11.23
C LYS A 74 -16.46 -1.89 12.26
N GLU A 75 -16.01 -3.09 11.89
CA GLU A 75 -15.30 -3.99 12.82
C GLU A 75 -13.92 -3.44 13.18
N ILE A 76 -13.12 -2.98 12.19
CA ILE A 76 -11.81 -2.37 12.47
C ILE A 76 -11.96 -1.20 13.45
N LYS A 77 -12.91 -0.31 13.20
CA LYS A 77 -13.16 0.88 14.03
C LYS A 77 -13.66 0.54 15.42
N SER A 78 -14.35 -0.60 15.62
CA SER A 78 -14.79 -1.06 16.94
C SER A 78 -13.62 -1.39 17.89
N HIS A 79 -12.41 -1.54 17.34
CA HIS A 79 -11.15 -1.77 18.07
C HIS A 79 -10.26 -0.52 18.18
N ASP A 80 -10.81 0.69 18.01
CA ASP A 80 -10.06 1.96 18.01
C ASP A 80 -8.89 1.97 17.02
N SER A 81 -9.04 1.28 15.89
CA SER A 81 -8.09 1.27 14.77
C SER A 81 -8.65 2.11 13.63
N VAL A 82 -7.81 2.97 13.07
CA VAL A 82 -8.17 3.74 11.87
C VAL A 82 -8.28 2.78 10.68
N ALA A 83 -9.37 2.84 9.93
CA ALA A 83 -9.67 1.95 8.82
C ALA A 83 -9.38 2.63 7.47
N ILE A 84 -8.40 2.13 6.71
CA ILE A 84 -7.98 2.67 5.42
C ILE A 84 -8.07 1.60 4.33
N VAL A 85 -8.56 1.97 3.15
CA VAL A 85 -8.49 1.11 1.94
C VAL A 85 -7.29 1.52 1.10
N GLN A 86 -6.42 0.57 0.75
CA GLN A 86 -5.37 0.85 -0.25
C GLN A 86 -5.94 0.64 -1.65
N LEU A 87 -6.05 1.73 -2.43
CA LEU A 87 -6.52 1.73 -3.81
C LEU A 87 -5.39 1.34 -4.76
N HIS A 88 -5.66 0.37 -5.62
CA HIS A 88 -4.64 -0.29 -6.42
C HIS A 88 -5.11 -0.63 -7.83
N HIS A 89 -4.17 -0.64 -8.76
CA HIS A 89 -4.31 -1.24 -10.09
C HIS A 89 -2.94 -1.80 -10.50
N ALA A 90 -2.86 -3.08 -10.83
CA ALA A 90 -1.58 -3.73 -11.07
C ALA A 90 -0.89 -3.25 -12.37
N GLY A 91 -1.63 -2.65 -13.30
CA GLY A 91 -1.06 -2.14 -14.54
C GLY A 91 -0.47 -3.27 -15.39
N MET A 92 0.75 -3.10 -15.89
CA MET A 92 1.43 -4.13 -16.68
C MET A 92 1.65 -5.45 -15.92
N ARG A 93 1.52 -5.44 -14.60
CA ARG A 93 1.70 -6.61 -13.74
C ARG A 93 0.40 -7.37 -13.47
N SER A 94 -0.72 -6.96 -14.08
CA SER A 94 -1.96 -7.75 -14.05
C SER A 94 -1.76 -9.03 -14.87
N PRO A 95 -1.92 -10.24 -14.28
CA PRO A 95 -1.78 -11.49 -15.04
C PRO A 95 -2.93 -11.62 -16.06
N LYS A 96 -2.58 -11.80 -17.33
CA LYS A 96 -3.54 -11.93 -18.44
C LYS A 96 -4.60 -13.01 -18.18
N GLU A 97 -4.20 -14.13 -17.61
CA GLU A 97 -5.08 -15.25 -17.27
C GLU A 97 -6.13 -14.92 -16.19
N LEU A 98 -5.86 -13.92 -15.34
CA LEU A 98 -6.80 -13.48 -14.30
C LEU A 98 -7.77 -12.40 -14.79
N ILE A 99 -7.31 -11.55 -15.72
CA ILE A 99 -8.12 -10.41 -16.19
C ILE A 99 -8.78 -10.67 -17.55
N GLY A 100 -8.38 -11.73 -18.27
CA GLY A 100 -8.97 -12.17 -19.53
C GLY A 100 -8.55 -11.36 -20.76
N GLU A 101 -7.66 -10.38 -20.60
CA GLU A 101 -7.16 -9.52 -21.68
C GLU A 101 -5.70 -9.10 -21.44
N ASP A 102 -5.08 -8.43 -22.42
CA ASP A 102 -3.73 -7.93 -22.24
C ASP A 102 -3.68 -6.85 -21.14
N PRO A 103 -2.68 -6.90 -20.23
CA PRO A 103 -2.53 -5.87 -19.21
C PRO A 103 -2.24 -4.51 -19.83
N VAL A 104 -2.44 -3.46 -19.04
CA VAL A 104 -2.29 -2.07 -19.48
C VAL A 104 -1.19 -1.35 -18.71
N CYS A 105 -0.53 -0.39 -19.35
CA CYS A 105 0.45 0.49 -18.70
C CYS A 105 0.53 1.85 -19.43
N PRO A 106 1.33 2.81 -18.95
CA PRO A 106 1.46 4.09 -19.61
C PRO A 106 1.90 4.01 -21.07
N SER A 107 2.83 3.10 -21.38
CA SER A 107 3.40 2.89 -22.72
C SER A 107 3.50 1.39 -23.00
N TYR A 108 3.54 0.98 -24.28
CA TYR A 108 3.72 -0.43 -24.63
C TYR A 108 4.96 -1.03 -23.93
N ASN A 109 4.78 -2.19 -23.31
CA ASN A 109 5.83 -2.91 -22.63
C ASN A 109 5.89 -4.36 -23.11
N GLU A 110 6.98 -4.73 -23.80
CA GLU A 110 7.15 -6.04 -24.40
C GLU A 110 7.32 -7.15 -23.36
N GLU A 111 8.06 -6.88 -22.27
CA GLU A 111 8.34 -7.87 -21.22
C GLU A 111 7.06 -8.42 -20.59
N PHE A 112 6.09 -7.55 -20.34
CA PHE A 112 4.81 -7.91 -19.75
C PHE A 112 3.69 -8.11 -20.78
N SER A 113 4.00 -7.97 -22.08
CA SER A 113 2.99 -7.95 -23.16
C SER A 113 1.85 -6.97 -22.88
N ALA A 114 2.19 -5.84 -22.27
CA ALA A 114 1.23 -4.83 -21.83
C ALA A 114 1.03 -3.78 -22.90
N ARG A 115 -0.23 -3.48 -23.23
CA ARG A 115 -0.56 -2.42 -24.17
C ARG A 115 -0.54 -1.04 -23.51
N ALA A 116 -0.26 -0.02 -24.30
CA ALA A 116 -0.38 1.37 -23.85
C ALA A 116 -1.85 1.74 -23.62
N LEU A 117 -2.11 2.48 -22.54
CA LEU A 117 -3.40 3.15 -22.31
C LEU A 117 -3.58 4.30 -23.30
N THR A 118 -4.76 4.40 -23.91
CA THR A 118 -5.15 5.61 -24.64
C THR A 118 -5.35 6.78 -23.67
N LEU A 119 -5.44 8.00 -24.17
CA LEU A 119 -5.71 9.17 -23.31
C LEU A 119 -7.06 9.07 -22.60
N GLU A 120 -8.07 8.57 -23.32
CA GLU A 120 -9.42 8.34 -22.75
C GLU A 120 -9.37 7.29 -21.62
N GLU A 121 -8.62 6.21 -21.79
CA GLU A 121 -8.43 5.19 -20.74
C GLU A 121 -7.64 5.72 -19.53
N VAL A 122 -6.71 6.66 -19.72
CA VAL A 122 -6.03 7.34 -18.60
C VAL A 122 -7.03 8.18 -17.79
N HIS A 123 -7.92 8.91 -18.47
CA HIS A 123 -8.99 9.66 -17.80
C HIS A 123 -9.97 8.72 -17.07
N GLN A 124 -10.35 7.61 -17.68
CA GLN A 124 -11.21 6.61 -17.03
C GLN A 124 -10.54 5.99 -15.81
N LEU A 125 -9.25 5.66 -15.90
CA LEU A 125 -8.47 5.14 -14.76
C LEU A 125 -8.45 6.15 -13.60
N ARG A 126 -8.25 7.45 -13.89
CA ARG A 126 -8.37 8.52 -12.89
C ARG A 126 -9.73 8.50 -12.20
N ASP A 127 -10.78 8.49 -13.00
CA ASP A 127 -12.16 8.56 -12.51
C ASP A 127 -12.53 7.31 -11.68
N ASP A 128 -12.04 6.13 -12.05
CA ASP A 128 -12.25 4.89 -11.30
C ASP A 128 -11.53 4.87 -9.95
N PHE A 129 -10.34 5.49 -9.83
CA PHE A 129 -9.70 5.71 -8.54
C PHE A 129 -10.54 6.63 -7.64
N ILE A 130 -11.09 7.70 -8.21
CA ILE A 130 -11.95 8.66 -7.48
C ILE A 130 -13.23 7.95 -7.01
N GLU A 131 -13.91 7.22 -7.89
CA GLU A 131 -15.12 6.46 -7.55
C GLU A 131 -14.86 5.39 -6.50
N ALA A 132 -13.69 4.73 -6.52
CA ALA A 132 -13.29 3.78 -5.51
C ALA A 132 -13.09 4.44 -4.13
N ALA A 133 -12.55 5.67 -4.10
CA ALA A 133 -12.44 6.45 -2.86
C ALA A 133 -13.82 6.84 -2.32
N ILE A 134 -14.72 7.33 -3.17
CA ILE A 134 -16.11 7.66 -2.80
C ILE A 134 -16.84 6.42 -2.25
N ARG A 135 -16.63 5.26 -2.87
CA ARG A 135 -17.21 3.98 -2.42
C ARG A 135 -16.67 3.58 -1.04
N SER A 136 -15.36 3.75 -0.83
CA SER A 136 -14.71 3.48 0.45
C SER A 136 -15.23 4.39 1.56
N GLU A 137 -15.44 5.68 1.27
CA GLU A 137 -16.05 6.63 2.20
C GLU A 137 -17.48 6.23 2.57
N LYS A 138 -18.32 5.92 1.57
CA LYS A 138 -19.71 5.46 1.78
C LYS A 138 -19.77 4.15 2.57
N ALA A 139 -18.78 3.28 2.43
CA ALA A 139 -18.65 2.06 3.21
C ALA A 139 -18.24 2.31 4.68
N GLY A 140 -17.86 3.54 5.04
CA GLY A 140 -17.57 3.94 6.42
C GLY A 140 -16.09 3.87 6.81
N PHE A 141 -15.17 3.71 5.83
CA PHE A 141 -13.74 3.86 6.08
C PHE A 141 -13.39 5.29 6.48
N ASP A 142 -12.28 5.45 7.19
CA ASP A 142 -11.77 6.74 7.62
C ASP A 142 -10.98 7.44 6.50
N GLY A 143 -10.51 6.68 5.50
CA GLY A 143 -9.76 7.21 4.38
C GLY A 143 -9.31 6.15 3.37
N VAL A 144 -8.50 6.59 2.42
CA VAL A 144 -7.85 5.74 1.40
C VAL A 144 -6.37 6.08 1.27
N GLU A 145 -5.59 5.11 0.78
CA GLU A 145 -4.22 5.31 0.33
C GLU A 145 -4.10 4.98 -1.15
N LEU A 146 -3.50 5.88 -1.93
CA LEU A 146 -3.17 5.65 -3.33
C LEU A 146 -1.86 4.87 -3.45
N HIS A 147 -1.91 3.68 -4.04
CA HIS A 147 -0.74 2.82 -4.18
C HIS A 147 0.16 3.24 -5.35
N GLY A 148 1.01 4.24 -5.13
CA GLY A 148 1.99 4.76 -6.08
C GLY A 148 3.37 4.11 -6.01
N ALA A 149 3.48 2.87 -5.52
CA ALA A 149 4.74 2.16 -5.30
C ALA A 149 4.81 0.80 -6.03
N HIS A 150 5.94 0.11 -5.89
CA HIS A 150 6.17 -1.29 -6.25
C HIS A 150 6.00 -1.64 -7.74
N GLY A 151 6.09 -0.66 -8.64
CA GLY A 151 5.94 -0.91 -10.07
C GLY A 151 4.50 -1.26 -10.48
N TYR A 152 3.49 -0.81 -9.74
CA TYR A 152 2.08 -0.86 -10.13
C TYR A 152 1.68 0.40 -10.90
N VAL A 153 0.45 0.51 -11.40
CA VAL A 153 0.08 1.49 -12.42
C VAL A 153 0.50 2.92 -12.10
N LEU A 154 0.24 3.44 -10.90
CA LEU A 154 0.64 4.81 -10.54
C LEU A 154 2.16 4.97 -10.49
N CYS A 155 2.89 3.95 -9.98
CA CYS A 155 4.34 3.90 -10.03
C CYS A 155 4.87 3.80 -11.48
N GLN A 156 4.16 3.07 -12.36
CA GLN A 156 4.50 2.99 -13.79
C GLN A 156 4.37 4.36 -14.47
N PHE A 157 3.34 5.15 -14.12
CA PHE A 157 3.23 6.53 -14.61
C PHE A 157 4.36 7.43 -14.10
N LEU A 158 4.80 7.28 -12.86
CA LEU A 158 5.92 8.03 -12.27
C LEU A 158 7.28 7.64 -12.86
N SER A 159 7.42 6.41 -13.36
CA SER A 159 8.67 5.86 -13.86
C SER A 159 9.16 6.55 -15.13
N HIS A 160 10.41 7.01 -15.15
CA HIS A 160 11.04 7.54 -16.36
C HIS A 160 11.43 6.47 -17.38
N GLU A 161 11.50 5.19 -16.96
CA GLU A 161 11.83 4.05 -17.82
C GLU A 161 10.60 3.45 -18.49
N VAL A 162 9.47 3.38 -17.76
CA VAL A 162 8.24 2.72 -18.21
C VAL A 162 7.29 3.70 -18.89
N ASN A 163 7.24 4.95 -18.42
CA ASN A 163 6.38 5.99 -18.99
C ASN A 163 7.08 6.76 -20.09
N LEU A 164 6.95 6.29 -21.33
CA LEU A 164 7.49 6.90 -22.55
C LEU A 164 6.42 7.71 -23.32
N ARG A 165 5.34 8.14 -22.64
CA ARG A 165 4.28 8.94 -23.27
C ARG A 165 4.81 10.30 -23.71
N THR A 166 4.22 10.81 -24.79
CA THR A 166 4.54 12.13 -25.36
C THR A 166 3.42 13.15 -25.21
N ASP A 167 2.32 12.75 -24.53
CA ASP A 167 1.23 13.64 -24.14
C ASP A 167 1.47 14.25 -22.74
N GLU A 168 0.45 14.89 -22.18
CA GLU A 168 0.50 15.59 -20.88
C GLU A 168 0.79 14.68 -19.66
N TYR A 169 0.78 13.36 -19.83
CA TYR A 169 1.07 12.39 -18.77
C TYR A 169 2.50 11.79 -18.87
N GLY A 170 3.35 12.27 -19.76
CA GLY A 170 4.71 11.77 -19.98
C GLY A 170 5.78 12.85 -20.05
N GLY A 171 7.05 12.43 -20.01
CA GLY A 171 8.21 13.33 -20.09
C GLY A 171 8.68 13.83 -18.72
N SER A 172 8.41 15.09 -18.36
CA SER A 172 8.83 15.67 -17.07
C SER A 172 8.20 14.99 -15.86
N LEU A 173 8.82 15.12 -14.68
CA LEU A 173 8.24 14.61 -13.42
C LEU A 173 6.85 15.20 -13.16
N GLU A 174 6.64 16.48 -13.47
CA GLU A 174 5.33 17.15 -13.39
C GLU A 174 4.28 16.40 -14.21
N ASN A 175 4.59 16.08 -15.46
CA ASN A 175 3.66 15.35 -16.33
C ASN A 175 3.47 13.90 -15.88
N ARG A 176 4.54 13.20 -15.50
CA ARG A 176 4.47 11.81 -15.01
C ARG A 176 3.67 11.69 -13.70
N SER A 177 3.68 12.72 -12.86
CA SER A 177 2.89 12.79 -11.62
C SER A 177 1.48 13.34 -11.81
N ARG A 178 1.11 13.83 -13.00
CA ARG A 178 -0.18 14.45 -13.29
C ARG A 178 -1.36 13.56 -12.94
N LEU A 179 -1.34 12.30 -13.36
CA LEU A 179 -2.42 11.35 -13.05
C LEU A 179 -2.63 11.21 -11.53
N LEU A 180 -1.56 11.07 -10.76
CA LEU A 180 -1.62 10.99 -9.30
C LEU A 180 -2.23 12.27 -8.69
N ASN A 181 -1.79 13.44 -9.15
CA ASN A 181 -2.28 14.72 -8.66
C ASN A 181 -3.76 14.94 -9.02
N GLU A 182 -4.20 14.57 -10.23
CA GLU A 182 -5.60 14.66 -10.65
C GLU A 182 -6.50 13.73 -9.83
N ILE A 183 -6.04 12.53 -9.48
CA ILE A 183 -6.75 11.62 -8.58
C ILE A 183 -6.90 12.25 -7.19
N ILE A 184 -5.82 12.81 -6.63
CA ILE A 184 -5.84 13.51 -5.35
C ILE A 184 -6.86 14.66 -5.38
N ASP A 185 -6.81 15.51 -6.40
CA ASP A 185 -7.74 16.63 -6.55
C ASP A 185 -9.18 16.16 -6.69
N GLY A 186 -9.43 15.10 -7.45
CA GLY A 186 -10.74 14.51 -7.61
C GLY A 186 -11.30 13.93 -6.31
N ILE A 187 -10.48 13.24 -5.51
CA ILE A 187 -10.88 12.72 -4.19
C ILE A 187 -11.21 13.88 -3.25
N ARG A 188 -10.37 14.91 -3.19
CA ARG A 188 -10.62 16.10 -2.34
C ARG A 188 -11.87 16.87 -2.75
N ALA A 189 -12.20 16.88 -4.03
CA ALA A 189 -13.42 17.54 -4.52
C ALA A 189 -14.72 16.76 -4.23
N ASN A 190 -14.66 15.45 -4.04
CA ASN A 190 -15.84 14.59 -3.99
C ASN A 190 -16.05 13.86 -2.66
N CYS A 191 -15.02 13.76 -1.81
CA CYS A 191 -15.13 13.18 -0.47
C CYS A 191 -15.21 14.30 0.60
N ARG A 192 -15.70 13.94 1.79
CA ARG A 192 -15.79 14.90 2.91
C ARG A 192 -14.39 15.39 3.34
N GLU A 193 -14.32 16.57 3.94
CA GLU A 193 -13.08 17.25 4.32
C GLU A 193 -12.20 16.41 5.28
N ASP A 194 -12.82 15.66 6.19
CA ASP A 194 -12.12 14.82 7.16
C ASP A 194 -11.84 13.39 6.68
N PHE A 195 -12.11 13.09 5.40
CA PHE A 195 -11.75 11.80 4.80
C PHE A 195 -10.25 11.77 4.52
N MET A 196 -9.53 10.90 5.22
CA MET A 196 -8.07 10.83 5.12
C MET A 196 -7.63 10.35 3.74
N LEU A 197 -6.65 11.03 3.18
CA LEU A 197 -6.03 10.69 1.90
C LEU A 197 -4.54 10.52 2.08
N GLY A 198 -4.06 9.31 1.85
CA GLY A 198 -2.66 8.98 1.83
C GLY A 198 -2.14 8.63 0.44
N VAL A 199 -0.84 8.68 0.30
CA VAL A 199 -0.11 8.21 -0.90
C VAL A 199 1.02 7.31 -0.44
N ARG A 200 1.22 6.17 -1.13
CA ARG A 200 2.39 5.33 -0.94
C ARG A 200 3.32 5.43 -2.13
N LEU A 201 4.60 5.70 -1.88
CA LEU A 201 5.63 5.81 -2.92
C LEU A 201 6.79 4.83 -2.70
N SER A 202 7.45 4.44 -3.79
CA SER A 202 8.78 3.84 -3.76
C SER A 202 9.84 4.93 -3.81
N SER A 203 10.94 4.77 -3.06
CA SER A 203 12.06 5.71 -3.05
C SER A 203 12.96 5.58 -4.28
N GLU A 204 13.13 4.34 -4.72
CA GLU A 204 14.01 3.92 -5.81
C GLU A 204 13.47 2.63 -6.42
N ARG A 205 14.09 2.10 -7.48
CA ARG A 205 13.64 0.94 -8.28
C ARG A 205 12.43 1.26 -9.17
N PHE A 206 12.08 0.33 -10.04
CA PHE A 206 10.96 0.44 -10.97
C PHE A 206 11.04 1.67 -11.90
N GLY A 207 12.27 2.13 -12.21
CA GLY A 207 12.47 3.36 -12.96
C GLY A 207 12.13 4.63 -12.17
N ILE A 208 12.22 4.58 -10.83
CA ILE A 208 12.10 5.74 -9.94
C ILE A 208 13.51 6.13 -9.49
N LEU A 209 13.84 7.40 -9.64
CA LEU A 209 15.07 8.02 -9.14
C LEU A 209 14.83 8.61 -7.75
N LEU A 210 15.79 8.46 -6.83
CA LEU A 210 15.63 8.96 -5.46
C LEU A 210 15.44 10.47 -5.42
N GLY A 211 16.18 11.22 -6.25
CA GLY A 211 16.02 12.67 -6.33
C GLY A 211 14.60 13.08 -6.70
N GLU A 212 14.02 12.47 -7.75
CA GLU A 212 12.63 12.71 -8.17
C GLU A 212 11.61 12.24 -7.13
N SER A 213 11.87 11.10 -6.47
CA SER A 213 11.02 10.60 -5.39
C SER A 213 10.97 11.57 -4.20
N LYS A 214 12.11 12.16 -3.82
CA LYS A 214 12.19 13.19 -2.76
C LYS A 214 11.45 14.46 -3.15
N GLU A 215 11.62 14.94 -4.38
CA GLU A 215 10.93 16.12 -4.91
C GLU A 215 9.40 15.92 -4.88
N LEU A 216 8.92 14.80 -5.41
CA LEU A 216 7.50 14.45 -5.39
C LEU A 216 6.96 14.29 -3.95
N ALA A 217 7.70 13.58 -3.09
CA ALA A 217 7.32 13.38 -1.70
C ALA A 217 7.13 14.71 -0.96
N GLN A 218 8.08 15.63 -1.08
CA GLN A 218 7.99 16.95 -0.46
C GLN A 218 6.85 17.78 -1.04
N SER A 219 6.70 17.79 -2.37
CA SER A 219 5.61 18.49 -3.06
C SER A 219 4.24 18.00 -2.58
N LEU A 220 4.04 16.69 -2.49
CA LEU A 220 2.79 16.11 -1.99
C LEU A 220 2.52 16.49 -0.53
N MET A 221 3.52 16.35 0.37
CA MET A 221 3.34 16.65 1.79
C MET A 221 3.07 18.13 2.06
N THR A 222 3.70 19.04 1.31
CA THR A 222 3.52 20.48 1.49
C THR A 222 2.32 21.05 0.73
N SER A 223 1.67 20.26 -0.14
CA SER A 223 0.50 20.68 -0.92
C SER A 223 -0.73 21.01 -0.06
N GLY A 224 -0.81 20.46 1.16
CA GLY A 224 -2.02 20.51 1.99
C GLY A 224 -3.15 19.62 1.48
N LYS A 225 -2.90 18.79 0.44
CA LYS A 225 -3.92 17.93 -0.19
C LYS A 225 -3.90 16.48 0.31
N ILE A 226 -2.82 16.03 0.95
CA ILE A 226 -2.74 14.70 1.55
C ILE A 226 -2.55 14.79 3.06
N ASP A 227 -3.06 13.81 3.79
CA ASP A 227 -2.92 13.71 5.25
C ASP A 227 -1.68 12.95 5.64
N PHE A 228 -1.24 12.01 4.79
CA PHE A 228 -0.05 11.20 5.05
C PHE A 228 0.63 10.72 3.77
N LEU A 229 1.92 10.48 3.91
CA LEU A 229 2.77 9.84 2.91
C LEU A 229 3.41 8.60 3.52
N ASP A 230 3.26 7.45 2.88
CA ASP A 230 3.90 6.20 3.26
C ASP A 230 5.03 5.84 2.29
N MET A 231 6.27 5.82 2.79
CA MET A 231 7.43 5.47 1.98
C MET A 231 7.77 3.98 2.07
N SER A 232 7.81 3.32 0.92
CA SER A 232 8.23 1.92 0.81
C SER A 232 9.70 1.85 0.46
N LEU A 233 10.55 1.66 1.49
CA LEU A 233 12.01 1.81 1.39
C LEU A 233 12.77 0.48 1.24
N TRP A 234 12.08 -0.68 1.22
CA TRP A 234 12.65 -2.04 1.21
C TRP A 234 13.46 -2.38 2.47
N ASP A 235 14.43 -1.56 2.81
CA ASP A 235 15.17 -1.54 4.05
C ASP A 235 15.41 -0.07 4.40
N VAL A 236 14.76 0.37 5.48
CA VAL A 236 14.77 1.78 5.89
C VAL A 236 16.17 2.28 6.29
N PHE A 237 17.01 1.35 6.75
CA PHE A 237 18.36 1.66 7.28
C PHE A 237 19.50 1.45 6.28
N LYS A 238 19.20 1.06 5.03
CA LYS A 238 20.23 0.97 4.00
C LYS A 238 20.52 2.33 3.37
N GLU A 239 21.70 2.48 2.80
CA GLU A 239 22.02 3.59 1.92
C GLU A 239 21.32 3.43 0.55
N PRO A 240 21.04 4.56 -0.15
CA PRO A 240 20.53 4.55 -1.52
C PRO A 240 21.44 3.84 -2.51
N GLN A 241 20.86 3.44 -3.66
CA GLN A 241 21.62 2.89 -4.78
C GLN A 241 22.41 3.97 -5.54
N GLU A 242 21.85 5.17 -5.64
CA GLU A 242 22.46 6.31 -6.34
C GLU A 242 23.63 6.89 -5.54
N GLU A 243 24.84 6.93 -6.14
CA GLU A 243 26.08 7.33 -5.47
C GLU A 243 26.03 8.73 -4.86
N GLU A 244 25.32 9.66 -5.50
CA GLU A 244 25.21 11.06 -5.04
C GLU A 244 24.44 11.21 -3.73
N PHE A 245 23.65 10.21 -3.35
CA PHE A 245 22.84 10.21 -2.13
C PHE A 245 23.42 9.33 -1.02
N LYS A 246 24.57 8.70 -1.23
CA LYS A 246 25.24 7.89 -0.20
C LYS A 246 25.71 8.74 1.00
N GLY A 247 25.97 8.08 2.12
CA GLY A 247 26.33 8.71 3.39
C GLY A 247 25.15 8.98 4.32
N LYS A 248 23.91 8.71 3.86
CA LYS A 248 22.68 8.71 4.65
C LYS A 248 21.84 7.50 4.30
N THR A 249 21.09 7.01 5.26
CA THR A 249 20.11 5.93 5.04
C THR A 249 18.87 6.44 4.29
N LEU A 250 18.11 5.53 3.69
CA LEU A 250 16.87 5.90 2.98
C LEU A 250 15.87 6.63 3.90
N ILE A 251 15.74 6.22 5.16
CA ILE A 251 14.82 6.88 6.10
C ILE A 251 15.26 8.32 6.37
N GLU A 252 16.57 8.58 6.55
CA GLU A 252 17.12 9.93 6.79
C GLU A 252 16.78 10.87 5.63
N HIS A 253 16.79 10.39 4.38
CA HIS A 253 16.46 11.19 3.20
C HIS A 253 15.01 11.69 3.18
N PHE A 254 14.08 10.98 3.83
CA PHE A 254 12.67 11.36 3.84
C PHE A 254 12.26 12.10 5.12
N VAL A 255 12.89 11.81 6.26
CA VAL A 255 12.59 12.53 7.51
C VAL A 255 13.05 13.99 7.48
N GLU A 256 14.04 14.32 6.64
CA GLU A 256 14.54 15.69 6.45
C GLU A 256 13.60 16.60 5.61
N LEU A 257 12.65 16.01 4.87
CA LEU A 257 11.78 16.76 3.99
C LEU A 257 10.80 17.62 4.77
N GLU A 258 10.45 18.77 4.20
CA GLU A 258 9.34 19.58 4.71
C GLU A 258 8.02 18.85 4.50
N ARG A 259 7.20 18.77 5.55
CA ARG A 259 5.98 17.94 5.55
C ARG A 259 4.68 18.73 5.59
N GLY A 260 4.74 20.04 5.88
CA GLY A 260 3.53 20.79 6.18
C GLY A 260 2.76 20.15 7.34
N ASN A 261 1.50 19.78 7.10
CA ASN A 261 0.67 19.06 8.07
C ASN A 261 0.61 17.54 7.81
N ALA A 262 1.22 17.06 6.73
CA ALA A 262 1.19 15.64 6.38
C ALA A 262 2.06 14.82 7.34
N ARG A 263 1.62 13.60 7.63
CA ARG A 263 2.35 12.61 8.43
C ARG A 263 3.20 11.73 7.52
N LEU A 264 4.35 11.29 8.02
CA LEU A 264 5.25 10.40 7.31
C LEU A 264 5.27 9.01 7.96
N GLY A 265 4.88 7.99 7.20
CA GLY A 265 5.05 6.59 7.53
C GLY A 265 6.15 5.93 6.69
N VAL A 266 6.73 4.87 7.22
CA VAL A 266 7.75 4.09 6.50
C VAL A 266 7.53 2.59 6.63
N ALA A 267 7.82 1.87 5.55
CA ALA A 267 7.93 0.41 5.50
C ALA A 267 9.27 0.01 4.90
N GLY A 268 9.88 -1.03 5.45
CA GLY A 268 11.08 -1.62 4.87
C GLY A 268 11.95 -2.32 5.92
N ASN A 269 11.87 -3.63 5.94
CA ASN A 269 12.68 -4.51 6.78
C ASN A 269 12.57 -4.23 8.31
N ILE A 270 11.50 -3.59 8.76
CA ILE A 270 11.18 -3.41 10.18
C ILE A 270 10.53 -4.70 10.67
N ARG A 271 11.30 -5.54 11.37
CA ARG A 271 10.89 -6.91 11.78
C ARG A 271 10.83 -7.09 13.28
N THR A 272 11.63 -6.33 13.99
CA THR A 272 11.78 -6.44 15.44
C THR A 272 11.25 -5.18 16.15
N PRO A 273 10.94 -5.26 17.45
CA PRO A 273 10.63 -4.09 18.27
C PRO A 273 11.74 -3.03 18.20
N GLN A 274 13.00 -3.46 18.20
CA GLN A 274 14.18 -2.58 18.14
C GLN A 274 14.25 -1.82 16.81
N ASP A 275 13.97 -2.51 15.67
CA ASP A 275 13.87 -1.83 14.37
C ASP A 275 12.76 -0.76 14.37
N ALA A 276 11.61 -1.10 14.97
CA ALA A 276 10.49 -0.17 15.08
C ALA A 276 10.83 1.05 15.92
N THR A 277 11.45 0.83 17.10
CA THR A 277 11.93 1.91 17.99
C THR A 277 12.91 2.80 17.25
N ARG A 278 13.96 2.22 16.65
CA ARG A 278 14.96 2.95 15.89
C ARG A 278 14.34 3.79 14.76
N ALA A 279 13.45 3.20 13.96
CA ALA A 279 12.79 3.93 12.88
C ALA A 279 11.94 5.11 13.41
N MET A 280 11.25 4.91 14.54
CA MET A 280 10.48 5.98 15.18
C MET A 280 11.38 7.09 15.77
N GLU A 281 12.58 6.77 16.25
CA GLU A 281 13.57 7.73 16.75
C GLU A 281 14.16 8.59 15.62
N GLU A 282 14.26 8.06 14.38
CA GLU A 282 14.66 8.86 13.20
C GLU A 282 13.66 9.99 12.88
N GLY A 283 12.43 9.94 13.43
CA GLY A 283 11.46 11.04 13.32
C GLY A 283 10.29 10.81 12.37
N VAL A 284 10.00 9.57 11.98
CA VAL A 284 8.75 9.23 11.27
C VAL A 284 7.56 9.28 12.22
N ASP A 285 6.37 9.51 11.71
CA ASP A 285 5.16 9.54 12.53
C ASP A 285 4.69 8.13 12.92
N TRP A 286 4.86 7.13 12.04
CA TRP A 286 4.57 5.72 12.31
C TRP A 286 5.43 4.77 11.47
N VAL A 287 5.42 3.52 11.89
CA VAL A 287 6.04 2.39 11.19
C VAL A 287 4.98 1.42 10.68
N MET A 288 5.18 0.92 9.47
CA MET A 288 4.32 -0.07 8.84
C MET A 288 4.89 -1.47 9.08
N ILE A 289 4.17 -2.27 9.84
CA ILE A 289 4.57 -3.64 10.17
C ILE A 289 3.94 -4.62 9.17
N GLY A 290 4.78 -5.29 8.39
CA GLY A 290 4.38 -6.32 7.43
C GLY A 290 4.64 -7.73 7.96
N ARG A 291 5.85 -8.24 7.77
CA ARG A 291 6.24 -9.59 8.17
C ARG A 291 6.07 -9.86 9.67
N GLY A 292 6.35 -8.85 10.50
CA GLY A 292 6.10 -8.93 11.94
C GLY A 292 4.62 -9.14 12.28
N ALA A 293 3.69 -8.55 11.51
CA ALA A 293 2.26 -8.74 11.69
C ALA A 293 1.73 -10.09 11.18
N ILE A 294 2.47 -10.78 10.29
CA ILE A 294 2.17 -12.17 9.90
C ILE A 294 2.48 -13.12 11.07
N LEU A 295 3.59 -12.88 11.74
CA LEU A 295 4.04 -13.73 12.86
C LEU A 295 3.36 -13.38 14.19
N HIS A 296 2.91 -12.15 14.36
CA HIS A 296 2.31 -11.65 15.59
C HIS A 296 1.15 -10.71 15.24
N HIS A 297 -0.08 -11.24 15.24
CA HIS A 297 -1.28 -10.41 14.99
C HIS A 297 -1.42 -9.26 16.00
N ASN A 298 -0.82 -9.40 17.16
CA ASN A 298 -0.85 -8.45 18.28
C ASN A 298 0.52 -7.77 18.51
N PHE A 299 1.33 -7.62 17.47
CA PHE A 299 2.66 -6.98 17.57
C PHE A 299 2.66 -5.67 18.37
N PRO A 300 1.70 -4.73 18.19
CA PRO A 300 1.67 -3.51 18.98
C PRO A 300 1.44 -3.73 20.47
N LEU A 301 0.60 -4.69 20.85
CA LEU A 301 0.37 -5.02 22.28
C LEU A 301 1.58 -5.70 22.91
N LEU A 302 2.27 -6.57 22.17
CA LEU A 302 3.51 -7.16 22.62
C LEU A 302 4.60 -6.11 22.84
N TYR A 303 4.68 -5.12 21.93
CA TYR A 303 5.60 -3.99 22.04
C TYR A 303 5.29 -3.11 23.26
N GLU A 304 4.02 -2.84 23.51
CA GLU A 304 3.56 -2.05 24.67
C GLU A 304 3.90 -2.73 26.00
N ASP A 305 3.72 -4.06 26.07
CA ASP A 305 4.06 -4.87 27.25
C ASP A 305 5.58 -4.98 27.45
N ASN A 306 6.33 -5.22 26.35
CA ASN A 306 7.78 -5.34 26.36
C ASN A 306 8.40 -4.84 25.05
N PRO A 307 8.94 -3.60 24.99
CA PRO A 307 9.58 -3.06 23.78
C PRO A 307 10.83 -3.84 23.31
N GLU A 308 11.28 -4.82 24.08
CA GLU A 308 12.43 -5.67 23.73
C GLU A 308 12.01 -7.12 23.49
N PHE A 309 10.69 -7.41 23.27
CA PHE A 309 10.27 -8.78 23.03
C PHE A 309 10.99 -9.36 21.82
N THR A 310 11.25 -10.67 21.84
CA THR A 310 11.90 -11.39 20.74
C THR A 310 10.81 -11.97 19.83
N PRO A 311 10.68 -11.50 18.58
CA PRO A 311 9.73 -12.07 17.63
C PRO A 311 10.07 -13.53 17.30
N SER A 312 9.06 -14.30 16.91
CA SER A 312 9.26 -15.64 16.37
C SER A 312 10.13 -15.62 15.12
N GLU A 313 11.09 -16.52 15.04
CA GLU A 313 11.95 -16.66 13.87
C GLU A 313 11.25 -17.54 12.81
N ILE A 314 11.49 -17.27 11.53
CA ILE A 314 11.03 -18.10 10.41
C ILE A 314 12.12 -19.13 10.06
N PRO A 315 11.73 -20.37 9.64
CA PRO A 315 10.34 -20.82 9.43
C PRO A 315 9.61 -21.19 10.73
N VAL A 316 8.27 -21.10 10.69
CA VAL A 316 7.36 -21.54 11.76
C VAL A 316 6.44 -22.65 11.23
N THR A 317 5.70 -23.33 12.12
CA THR A 317 4.73 -24.35 11.69
C THR A 317 3.49 -23.73 11.02
N ALA A 318 2.81 -24.50 10.17
CA ALA A 318 1.54 -24.07 9.58
C ALA A 318 0.48 -23.78 10.66
N ASP A 319 0.44 -24.59 11.71
CA ASP A 319 -0.48 -24.41 12.85
C ASP A 319 -0.20 -23.08 13.60
N TYR A 320 1.07 -22.70 13.72
CA TYR A 320 1.43 -21.40 14.28
C TYR A 320 0.77 -20.27 13.48
N LEU A 321 0.95 -20.27 12.15
CA LEU A 321 0.37 -19.23 11.28
C LEU A 321 -1.16 -19.27 11.28
N ALA A 322 -1.78 -20.46 11.37
CA ALA A 322 -3.24 -20.56 11.49
C ALA A 322 -3.74 -19.90 12.80
N ASN A 323 -3.03 -20.09 13.92
CA ASN A 323 -3.33 -19.42 15.19
C ASN A 323 -3.11 -17.91 15.11
N GLU A 324 -2.22 -17.43 14.24
CA GLU A 324 -2.05 -16.03 13.91
C GLU A 324 -3.09 -15.50 12.90
N GLY A 325 -4.11 -16.31 12.58
CA GLY A 325 -5.27 -15.93 11.76
C GLY A 325 -5.07 -16.04 10.25
N LEU A 326 -4.03 -16.72 9.77
CA LEU A 326 -3.86 -16.99 8.36
C LEU A 326 -4.77 -18.14 7.91
N SER A 327 -5.48 -17.95 6.81
CA SER A 327 -6.17 -19.06 6.14
C SER A 327 -5.19 -20.01 5.48
N LYS A 328 -5.68 -21.21 5.10
CA LYS A 328 -4.85 -22.17 4.35
C LYS A 328 -4.27 -21.53 3.08
N LYS A 329 -5.04 -20.75 2.32
CA LYS A 329 -4.57 -20.06 1.11
C LYS A 329 -3.39 -19.13 1.41
N PHE A 330 -3.48 -18.37 2.49
CA PHE A 330 -2.42 -17.44 2.86
C PHE A 330 -1.19 -18.19 3.39
N ILE A 331 -1.36 -19.27 4.14
CA ILE A 331 -0.25 -20.14 4.58
C ILE A 331 0.47 -20.73 3.36
N ASP A 332 -0.29 -21.26 2.38
CA ASP A 332 0.27 -21.81 1.14
C ASP A 332 1.06 -20.72 0.37
N TYR A 333 0.54 -19.48 0.30
CA TYR A 333 1.27 -18.35 -0.28
C TYR A 333 2.56 -18.02 0.51
N MET A 334 2.50 -17.99 1.83
CA MET A 334 3.66 -17.73 2.69
C MET A 334 4.73 -18.82 2.65
N SER A 335 4.37 -20.04 2.27
CA SER A 335 5.33 -21.13 2.05
C SER A 335 6.35 -20.80 0.96
N ASN A 336 5.92 -20.04 -0.08
CA ASN A 336 6.80 -19.59 -1.15
C ASN A 336 7.83 -18.53 -0.68
N TRP A 337 7.60 -17.94 0.48
CA TRP A 337 8.45 -16.92 1.10
C TRP A 337 9.30 -17.45 2.25
N GLY A 338 9.28 -18.77 2.47
CA GLY A 338 10.07 -19.43 3.50
C GLY A 338 9.56 -19.23 4.94
N PHE A 339 8.28 -18.88 5.11
CA PHE A 339 7.68 -18.71 6.44
C PHE A 339 7.30 -20.05 7.08
N VAL A 340 7.06 -21.09 6.28
CA VAL A 340 6.54 -22.38 6.74
C VAL A 340 7.63 -23.43 6.72
N GLU A 341 7.73 -24.22 7.81
CA GLU A 341 8.61 -25.39 7.88
C GLU A 341 8.27 -26.37 6.76
N LYS A 342 9.30 -26.90 6.10
CA LYS A 342 9.11 -27.97 5.13
C LYS A 342 8.74 -29.25 5.88
N ALA A 343 7.62 -29.85 5.48
CA ALA A 343 7.18 -31.15 6.01
C ALA A 343 8.18 -32.25 5.69
#